data_e216dd6358840723969b853413c4cde2
#
_entry.id   e216dd6358840723969b853413c4cde2
#
_cell.length_a   1.000
_cell.length_b   1.000
_cell.length_c   1.000
_cell.angle_alpha   90.00
_cell.angle_beta   90.00
_cell.angle_gamma   90.00
#
_symmetry.space_group_name_H-M   'P 1'
#
loop_
_entity.id
_entity.type
_entity.pdbx_description
1 polymer ?
#
loop_
_entity_poly.entity_id
_entity_poly.type
_entity_poly.pdbx_seq_one_letter_code
_entity_poly.pdbx_strand_id
1 'polypeptide(L)'
;YAITGDERYRWLAEYFYHNDVIDPLKELRDDLGTKHTNTFIPKVIAEARNYELTQNETSKKLSEFFWHTMIDHHTFAPGCSSDKEHFFDPKKCSKHLTGYTGETCCTYNMLKLSRHLFCWTGDSSIADYYERALYNHILGQQDPETGMVTYFLPLLSGSHKLYSTKENSFWCCVGSGFE
;
A
#
# COMPACT_ATOMS: atom_id res chain seq x y z
N TYR A 1 7.60 0.47 -22.00
CA TYR A 1 7.33 -0.80 -22.71
C TYR A 1 5.86 -0.93 -23.07
N ALA A 2 4.93 -0.90 -22.11
CA ALA A 2 3.49 -1.10 -22.36
C ALA A 2 2.87 -0.18 -23.43
N ILE A 3 3.37 1.04 -23.55
CA ILE A 3 2.85 2.06 -24.48
C ILE A 3 3.52 1.95 -25.86
N THR A 4 4.83 1.68 -25.88
CA THR A 4 5.65 1.77 -27.07
C THR A 4 5.99 0.43 -27.73
N GLY A 5 5.92 -0.67 -26.99
CA GLY A 5 6.43 -1.99 -27.37
C GLY A 5 7.95 -2.11 -27.39
N ASP A 6 8.68 -1.05 -27.05
CA ASP A 6 10.14 -1.01 -27.14
C ASP A 6 10.79 -1.73 -25.94
N GLU A 7 11.49 -2.84 -26.21
CA GLU A 7 12.17 -3.68 -25.23
C GLU A 7 13.20 -2.94 -24.37
N ARG A 8 13.76 -1.83 -24.85
CA ARG A 8 14.72 -1.04 -24.08
C ARG A 8 14.13 -0.54 -22.77
N TYR A 9 12.83 -0.21 -22.77
CA TYR A 9 12.15 0.22 -21.53
C TYR A 9 11.92 -0.92 -20.55
N ARG A 10 11.77 -2.18 -21.03
CA ARG A 10 11.70 -3.35 -20.16
C ARG A 10 13.07 -3.64 -19.54
N TRP A 11 14.13 -3.64 -20.34
CA TRP A 11 15.47 -3.81 -19.81
C TRP A 11 15.86 -2.72 -18.82
N LEU A 12 15.48 -1.47 -19.07
CA LEU A 12 15.73 -0.39 -18.13
C LEU A 12 15.01 -0.63 -16.78
N ALA A 13 13.78 -1.15 -16.79
CA ALA A 13 13.05 -1.48 -15.57
C ALA A 13 13.78 -2.55 -14.74
N GLU A 14 14.44 -3.53 -15.39
CA GLU A 14 15.23 -4.56 -14.70
C GLU A 14 16.43 -3.99 -13.95
N TYR A 15 17.01 -2.87 -14.39
CA TYR A 15 18.09 -2.16 -13.66
C TYR A 15 17.62 -1.56 -12.33
N PHE A 16 16.33 -1.28 -12.18
CA PHE A 16 15.75 -0.78 -10.93
C PHE A 16 15.25 -1.91 -10.01
N TYR A 17 15.66 -3.14 -10.30
CA TYR A 17 15.35 -4.28 -9.44
C TYR A 17 15.97 -4.09 -8.06
N HIS A 18 15.14 -4.20 -7.00
CA HIS A 18 15.56 -3.97 -5.64
C HIS A 18 15.62 -5.31 -4.87
N ASN A 19 16.79 -5.92 -4.87
CA ASN A 19 17.03 -7.26 -4.33
C ASN A 19 16.53 -7.42 -2.89
N ASP A 20 16.88 -6.48 -1.99
CA ASP A 20 16.48 -6.53 -0.57
C ASP A 20 14.97 -6.50 -0.32
N VAL A 21 14.21 -6.13 -1.35
CA VAL A 21 12.74 -6.05 -1.30
C VAL A 21 12.12 -7.25 -1.99
N ILE A 22 12.58 -7.55 -3.22
CA ILE A 22 11.91 -8.50 -4.10
C ILE A 22 12.38 -9.94 -3.84
N ASP A 23 13.67 -10.17 -3.53
CA ASP A 23 14.16 -11.53 -3.32
C ASP A 23 13.49 -12.25 -2.13
N PRO A 24 13.30 -11.63 -0.95
CA PRO A 24 12.53 -12.25 0.11
C PRO A 24 11.10 -12.62 -0.30
N LEU A 25 10.44 -11.77 -1.09
CA LEU A 25 9.08 -12.04 -1.57
C LEU A 25 9.02 -13.18 -2.57
N LYS A 26 10.04 -13.35 -3.42
CA LYS A 26 10.16 -14.54 -4.31
C LYS A 26 10.28 -15.83 -3.54
N GLU A 27 10.92 -15.77 -2.37
CA GLU A 27 11.06 -16.89 -1.45
C GLU A 27 9.84 -17.06 -0.53
N LEU A 28 8.79 -16.27 -0.72
CA LEU A 28 7.56 -16.23 0.10
C LEU A 28 7.87 -16.00 1.58
N ARG A 29 8.81 -15.09 1.87
CA ARG A 29 9.19 -14.70 3.23
C ARG A 29 8.64 -13.33 3.59
N ASP A 30 8.00 -13.25 4.75
CA ASP A 30 7.64 -11.97 5.39
C ASP A 30 8.87 -11.37 6.07
N ASP A 31 9.66 -10.66 5.29
CA ASP A 31 10.86 -9.92 5.73
C ASP A 31 10.64 -8.41 5.60
N LEU A 32 9.42 -7.95 5.93
CA LEU A 32 9.05 -6.54 5.86
C LEU A 32 9.73 -5.75 6.97
N GLY A 33 9.77 -6.32 8.18
CA GLY A 33 10.49 -5.75 9.31
C GLY A 33 10.11 -4.29 9.56
N THR A 34 11.12 -3.43 9.65
CA THR A 34 10.96 -1.97 9.82
C THR A 34 11.19 -1.18 8.54
N LYS A 35 11.02 -1.81 7.37
CA LYS A 35 11.18 -1.14 6.08
C LYS A 35 10.06 -0.10 5.90
N HIS A 36 10.34 0.95 5.15
CA HIS A 36 9.37 2.02 4.90
C HIS A 36 8.23 1.51 4.02
N THR A 37 7.02 1.51 4.54
CA THR A 37 5.85 0.85 3.94
C THR A 37 5.50 1.43 2.58
N ASN A 38 5.35 2.76 2.49
CA ASN A 38 4.89 3.40 1.26
C ASN A 38 5.91 3.30 0.12
N THR A 39 7.21 3.25 0.40
CA THR A 39 8.23 3.06 -0.65
C THR A 39 8.35 1.61 -1.09
N PHE A 40 7.84 0.68 -0.29
CA PHE A 40 7.87 -0.75 -0.58
C PHE A 40 6.73 -1.17 -1.54
N ILE A 41 5.50 -0.77 -1.23
CA ILE A 41 4.30 -1.21 -1.97
C ILE A 41 4.37 -0.94 -3.47
N PRO A 42 4.83 0.24 -3.96
CA PRO A 42 4.95 0.51 -5.39
C PRO A 42 5.88 -0.45 -6.14
N LYS A 43 6.89 -1.02 -5.48
CA LYS A 43 7.77 -2.02 -6.08
C LYS A 43 7.02 -3.32 -6.36
N VAL A 44 6.09 -3.70 -5.48
CA VAL A 44 5.22 -4.86 -5.71
C VAL A 44 4.16 -4.55 -6.78
N ILE A 45 3.64 -3.33 -6.86
CA ILE A 45 2.78 -2.90 -7.96
C ILE A 45 3.51 -3.01 -9.31
N ALA A 46 4.81 -2.68 -9.34
CA ALA A 46 5.62 -2.87 -10.55
C ALA A 46 5.73 -4.35 -10.94
N GLU A 47 5.87 -5.26 -9.97
CA GLU A 47 5.85 -6.70 -10.23
C GLU A 47 4.48 -7.18 -10.70
N ALA A 48 3.39 -6.70 -10.10
CA ALA A 48 2.05 -6.99 -10.58
C ALA A 48 1.89 -6.56 -12.06
N ARG A 49 2.38 -5.38 -12.40
CA ARG A 49 2.37 -4.91 -13.78
C ARG A 49 3.29 -5.73 -14.69
N ASN A 50 4.44 -6.18 -14.19
CA ASN A 50 5.34 -7.08 -14.92
C ASN A 50 4.64 -8.38 -15.30
N TYR A 51 3.88 -8.99 -14.37
CA TYR A 51 3.06 -10.17 -14.70
C TYR A 51 2.07 -9.89 -15.83
N GLU A 52 1.32 -8.80 -15.78
CA GLU A 52 0.35 -8.47 -16.83
C GLU A 52 0.98 -8.31 -18.21
N LEU A 53 2.20 -7.80 -18.28
CA LEU A 53 2.89 -7.53 -19.55
C LEU A 53 3.68 -8.73 -20.09
N THR A 54 4.16 -9.61 -19.21
CA THR A 54 5.12 -10.67 -19.59
C THR A 54 4.65 -12.08 -19.24
N GLN A 55 3.56 -12.22 -18.50
CA GLN A 55 3.07 -13.48 -17.94
C GLN A 55 4.08 -14.16 -17.02
N ASN A 56 4.91 -13.38 -16.33
CA ASN A 56 5.89 -13.89 -15.36
C ASN A 56 5.19 -14.38 -14.10
N GLU A 57 5.03 -15.70 -13.96
CA GLU A 57 4.34 -16.34 -12.83
C GLU A 57 5.02 -16.09 -11.48
N THR A 58 6.34 -15.82 -11.45
CA THR A 58 7.03 -15.44 -10.21
C THR A 58 6.55 -14.08 -9.72
N SER A 59 6.42 -13.11 -10.63
CA SER A 59 5.90 -11.78 -10.32
C SER A 59 4.47 -11.82 -9.80
N LYS A 60 3.62 -12.69 -10.38
CA LYS A 60 2.26 -12.94 -9.89
C LYS A 60 2.27 -13.48 -8.45
N LYS A 61 2.97 -14.59 -8.23
CA LYS A 61 3.03 -15.26 -6.93
C LYS A 61 3.54 -14.37 -5.81
N LEU A 62 4.59 -13.59 -6.06
CA LEU A 62 5.12 -12.67 -5.05
C LEU A 62 4.14 -11.52 -4.76
N SER A 63 3.40 -11.04 -5.77
CA SER A 63 2.40 -9.99 -5.57
C SER A 63 1.21 -10.47 -4.75
N GLU A 64 0.72 -11.68 -5.04
CA GLU A 64 -0.32 -12.35 -4.25
C GLU A 64 0.16 -12.61 -2.82
N PHE A 65 1.35 -13.17 -2.65
CA PHE A 65 1.94 -13.42 -1.33
C PHE A 65 2.08 -12.14 -0.50
N PHE A 66 2.62 -11.08 -1.10
CA PHE A 66 2.75 -9.79 -0.41
C PHE A 66 1.38 -9.24 0.02
N TRP A 67 0.38 -9.28 -0.87
CA TRP A 67 -0.96 -8.78 -0.55
C TRP A 67 -1.57 -9.53 0.63
N HIS A 68 -1.56 -10.87 0.62
CA HIS A 68 -2.05 -11.69 1.75
C HIS A 68 -1.28 -11.41 3.04
N THR A 69 0.05 -11.32 2.96
CA THR A 69 0.90 -10.98 4.11
C THR A 69 0.51 -9.63 4.72
N MET A 70 0.27 -8.62 3.86
CA MET A 70 -0.18 -7.31 4.31
C MET A 70 -1.53 -7.38 5.04
N ILE A 71 -2.51 -8.07 4.45
CA ILE A 71 -3.85 -8.13 5.03
C ILE A 71 -3.86 -8.90 6.34
N ASP A 72 -3.18 -10.04 6.40
CA ASP A 72 -3.23 -10.95 7.53
C ASP A 72 -2.33 -10.53 8.70
N HIS A 73 -1.23 -9.81 8.42
CA HIS A 73 -0.18 -9.57 9.41
C HIS A 73 0.04 -8.10 9.76
N HIS A 74 -0.25 -7.16 8.84
CA HIS A 74 0.19 -5.77 8.95
C HIS A 74 -0.94 -4.74 8.79
N THR A 75 -2.20 -5.18 8.65
CA THR A 75 -3.34 -4.29 8.43
C THR A 75 -4.18 -4.14 9.69
N PHE A 76 -4.54 -2.91 10.02
CA PHE A 76 -5.46 -2.56 11.09
C PHE A 76 -6.93 -2.68 10.63
N ALA A 77 -7.86 -2.69 11.59
CA ALA A 77 -9.28 -2.87 11.32
C ALA A 77 -9.87 -1.92 10.25
N PRO A 78 -9.50 -0.63 10.18
CA PRO A 78 -9.99 0.26 9.12
C PRO A 78 -9.49 -0.07 7.71
N GLY A 79 -8.52 -0.96 7.57
CA GLY A 79 -7.88 -1.30 6.30
C GLY A 79 -6.54 -0.59 6.06
N CYS A 80 -6.11 0.27 6.98
CA CYS A 80 -4.81 0.92 6.92
C CYS A 80 -3.68 0.05 7.45
N SER A 81 -2.47 0.40 7.08
CA SER A 81 -1.22 -0.23 7.53
C SER A 81 -0.19 0.82 7.92
N SER A 82 0.92 0.41 8.48
CA SER A 82 2.04 1.21 8.94
C SER A 82 1.86 1.89 10.30
N ASP A 83 2.98 2.07 10.98
CA ASP A 83 3.14 2.94 12.13
C ASP A 83 4.39 3.80 11.89
N LYS A 84 4.25 5.12 11.96
CA LYS A 84 5.34 6.07 11.62
C LYS A 84 5.97 5.76 10.25
N GLU A 85 5.13 5.51 9.24
CA GLU A 85 5.49 5.19 7.85
C GLU A 85 6.18 3.83 7.64
N HIS A 86 6.41 3.04 8.68
CA HIS A 86 7.15 1.79 8.60
C HIS A 86 6.28 0.58 8.90
N PHE A 87 6.69 -0.57 8.36
CA PHE A 87 6.16 -1.85 8.81
C PHE A 87 6.56 -2.12 10.26
N PHE A 88 5.91 -3.06 10.85
CA PHE A 88 6.17 -3.58 12.19
C PHE A 88 6.16 -5.10 12.16
N ASP A 89 6.53 -5.75 13.25
CA ASP A 89 6.54 -7.21 13.35
C ASP A 89 5.17 -7.81 13.00
N PRO A 90 5.14 -8.93 12.29
CA PRO A 90 3.88 -9.60 11.90
C PRO A 90 2.94 -9.84 13.08
N LYS A 91 1.65 -9.59 12.88
CA LYS A 91 0.58 -9.81 13.89
C LYS A 91 0.74 -9.02 15.19
N LYS A 92 1.46 -7.89 15.15
CA LYS A 92 1.67 -7.02 16.32
C LYS A 92 0.87 -5.71 16.28
N CYS A 93 -0.18 -5.63 15.43
CA CYS A 93 -1.00 -4.42 15.27
C CYS A 93 -1.41 -3.78 16.61
N SER A 94 -1.77 -4.59 17.61
CA SER A 94 -2.19 -4.07 18.93
C SER A 94 -1.09 -3.29 19.69
N LYS A 95 0.18 -3.47 19.32
CA LYS A 95 1.32 -2.73 19.91
C LYS A 95 1.63 -1.43 19.17
N HIS A 96 1.00 -1.21 18.02
CA HIS A 96 1.25 -0.11 17.11
C HIS A 96 0.03 0.81 16.94
N LEU A 97 -0.86 0.86 17.94
CA LEU A 97 -1.98 1.80 17.98
C LEU A 97 -1.48 3.16 18.49
N THR A 98 -0.90 3.93 17.57
CA THR A 98 -0.27 5.22 17.89
C THR A 98 -1.01 6.40 17.26
N GLY A 99 -0.55 7.62 17.51
CA GLY A 99 -1.00 8.83 16.82
C GLY A 99 -0.50 8.93 15.37
N TYR A 100 0.41 8.04 14.96
CA TYR A 100 1.05 8.02 13.62
C TYR A 100 0.73 6.73 12.86
N THR A 101 -0.38 6.11 13.17
CA THR A 101 -0.86 4.89 12.51
C THR A 101 -1.45 5.22 11.13
N GLY A 102 -1.31 4.31 10.19
CA GLY A 102 -2.04 4.34 8.92
C GLY A 102 -1.75 5.56 8.05
N GLU A 103 -0.57 5.60 7.42
CA GLU A 103 -0.29 6.59 6.37
C GLU A 103 -1.26 6.41 5.19
N THR A 104 -1.91 7.49 4.75
CA THR A 104 -2.89 7.47 3.65
C THR A 104 -2.31 6.93 2.34
N CYS A 105 -1.05 7.28 2.01
CA CYS A 105 -0.39 6.80 0.80
C CYS A 105 -0.21 5.27 0.79
N CYS A 106 0.04 4.65 1.95
CA CYS A 106 0.16 3.20 2.04
C CYS A 106 -1.15 2.51 1.63
N THR A 107 -2.28 2.98 2.15
CA THR A 107 -3.59 2.43 1.80
C THR A 107 -3.93 2.69 0.34
N TYR A 108 -3.68 3.88 -0.17
CA TYR A 108 -3.88 4.19 -1.59
C TYR A 108 -3.11 3.23 -2.51
N ASN A 109 -1.84 2.97 -2.22
CA ASN A 109 -1.04 2.02 -2.98
C ASN A 109 -1.52 0.56 -2.82
N MET A 110 -2.01 0.19 -1.63
CA MET A 110 -2.63 -1.13 -1.46
C MET A 110 -3.93 -1.29 -2.25
N LEU A 111 -4.73 -0.23 -2.41
CA LEU A 111 -5.90 -0.24 -3.28
C LEU A 111 -5.51 -0.45 -4.76
N LYS A 112 -4.43 0.20 -5.23
CA LYS A 112 -3.89 -0.05 -6.58
C LYS A 112 -3.49 -1.50 -6.76
N LEU A 113 -2.74 -2.07 -5.82
CA LEU A 113 -2.34 -3.48 -5.87
C LEU A 113 -3.55 -4.41 -5.86
N SER A 114 -4.52 -4.15 -4.97
CA SER A 114 -5.77 -4.92 -4.88
C SER A 114 -6.53 -4.94 -6.21
N ARG A 115 -6.57 -3.81 -6.92
CA ARG A 115 -7.20 -3.76 -8.24
C ARG A 115 -6.54 -4.73 -9.24
N HIS A 116 -5.20 -4.80 -9.27
CA HIS A 116 -4.50 -5.76 -10.13
C HIS A 116 -4.90 -7.19 -9.79
N LEU A 117 -4.81 -7.57 -8.52
CA LEU A 117 -5.12 -8.93 -8.07
C LEU A 117 -6.59 -9.30 -8.31
N PHE A 118 -7.51 -8.38 -8.03
CA PHE A 118 -8.94 -8.61 -8.30
C PHE A 118 -9.22 -8.85 -9.78
N CYS A 119 -8.57 -8.11 -10.69
CA CYS A 119 -8.71 -8.32 -12.13
C CYS A 119 -8.20 -9.69 -12.58
N TRP A 120 -7.28 -10.31 -11.85
CA TRP A 120 -6.76 -11.64 -12.19
C TRP A 120 -7.62 -12.78 -11.66
N THR A 121 -8.20 -12.60 -10.48
CA THR A 121 -8.79 -13.69 -9.68
C THR A 121 -10.30 -13.61 -9.54
N GLY A 122 -10.86 -12.39 -9.50
CA GLY A 122 -12.26 -12.16 -9.12
C GLY A 122 -12.55 -12.52 -7.65
N ASP A 123 -11.54 -12.63 -6.80
CA ASP A 123 -11.70 -13.03 -5.40
C ASP A 123 -12.40 -11.94 -4.59
N SER A 124 -13.55 -12.28 -4.01
CA SER A 124 -14.36 -11.36 -3.22
C SER A 124 -13.64 -10.82 -1.99
N SER A 125 -12.70 -11.56 -1.40
CA SER A 125 -11.93 -11.09 -0.24
C SER A 125 -11.08 -9.86 -0.56
N ILE A 126 -10.61 -9.75 -1.80
CA ILE A 126 -9.87 -8.57 -2.28
C ILE A 126 -10.82 -7.38 -2.42
N ALA A 127 -12.04 -7.59 -2.92
CA ALA A 127 -13.05 -6.54 -3.01
C ALA A 127 -13.50 -6.08 -1.62
N ASP A 128 -13.69 -6.99 -0.66
CA ASP A 128 -14.04 -6.68 0.72
C ASP A 128 -12.97 -5.82 1.41
N TYR A 129 -11.69 -6.16 1.21
CA TYR A 129 -10.59 -5.31 1.68
C TYR A 129 -10.62 -3.93 1.02
N TYR A 130 -10.78 -3.89 -0.30
CA TYR A 130 -10.81 -2.64 -1.06
C TYR A 130 -11.91 -1.71 -0.56
N GLU A 131 -13.13 -2.21 -0.44
CA GLU A 131 -14.27 -1.44 0.06
C GLU A 131 -14.02 -0.94 1.49
N ARG A 132 -13.61 -1.83 2.39
CA ARG A 132 -13.31 -1.49 3.79
C ARG A 132 -12.25 -0.39 3.90
N ALA A 133 -11.14 -0.51 3.18
CA ALA A 133 -10.05 0.46 3.22
C ALA A 133 -10.45 1.79 2.57
N LEU A 134 -11.20 1.74 1.48
CA LEU A 134 -11.68 2.94 0.79
C LEU A 134 -12.60 3.76 1.70
N TYR A 135 -13.61 3.15 2.30
CA TYR A 135 -14.59 3.88 3.12
C TYR A 135 -14.07 4.21 4.50
N ASN A 136 -13.41 3.27 5.19
CA ASN A 136 -13.03 3.48 6.59
C ASN A 136 -11.69 4.21 6.76
N HIS A 137 -10.84 4.22 5.74
CA HIS A 137 -9.60 4.99 5.79
C HIS A 137 -9.62 6.14 4.79
N ILE A 138 -9.63 5.89 3.48
CA ILE A 138 -9.46 6.96 2.48
C ILE A 138 -10.58 8.01 2.60
N LEU A 139 -11.83 7.62 2.56
CA LEU A 139 -12.94 8.54 2.78
C LEU A 139 -13.01 8.99 4.24
N GLY A 140 -12.82 8.06 5.18
CA GLY A 140 -12.90 8.34 6.61
C GLY A 140 -11.84 9.31 7.14
N GLN A 141 -10.75 9.55 6.42
CA GLN A 141 -9.70 10.51 6.81
C GLN A 141 -9.97 11.93 6.31
N GLN A 142 -10.95 12.14 5.43
CA GLN A 142 -11.31 13.44 4.93
C GLN A 142 -12.23 14.18 5.91
N ASP A 143 -12.01 15.48 6.05
CA ASP A 143 -12.93 16.38 6.76
C ASP A 143 -14.12 16.68 5.85
N PRO A 144 -15.35 16.33 6.24
CA PRO A 144 -16.54 16.52 5.40
C PRO A 144 -16.91 18.00 5.19
N GLU A 145 -16.46 18.91 6.05
CA GLU A 145 -16.76 20.33 5.94
C GLU A 145 -15.78 21.08 5.04
N THR A 146 -14.51 20.78 5.19
CA THR A 146 -13.44 21.53 4.49
C THR A 146 -12.83 20.77 3.30
N GLY A 147 -13.04 19.45 3.22
CA GLY A 147 -12.40 18.57 2.25
C GLY A 147 -10.91 18.29 2.54
N MET A 148 -10.37 18.83 3.64
CA MET A 148 -8.98 18.59 4.01
C MET A 148 -8.76 17.14 4.44
N VAL A 149 -7.54 16.66 4.28
CA VAL A 149 -7.18 15.25 4.50
C VAL A 149 -6.11 15.11 5.58
N THR A 150 -6.00 13.92 6.17
CA THR A 150 -4.96 13.63 7.16
C THR A 150 -3.76 12.93 6.53
N TYR A 151 -2.58 13.08 7.13
CA TYR A 151 -1.42 12.25 6.81
C TYR A 151 -1.58 10.84 7.39
N PHE A 152 -1.88 10.79 8.68
CA PHE A 152 -2.09 9.55 9.44
C PHE A 152 -3.53 9.43 9.92
N LEU A 153 -4.02 8.19 10.01
CA LEU A 153 -5.22 7.85 10.75
C LEU A 153 -4.81 7.42 12.18
N PRO A 154 -4.90 8.30 13.18
CA PRO A 154 -4.47 7.96 14.52
C PRO A 154 -5.40 6.91 15.15
N LEU A 155 -4.82 5.82 15.66
CA LEU A 155 -5.55 4.75 16.34
C LEU A 155 -5.27 4.71 17.86
N LEU A 156 -4.47 5.63 18.37
CA LEU A 156 -4.27 5.79 19.81
C LEU A 156 -5.54 6.37 20.45
N SER A 157 -5.99 5.75 21.54
CA SER A 157 -7.14 6.25 22.29
C SER A 157 -6.92 7.69 22.77
N GLY A 158 -7.90 8.56 22.55
CA GLY A 158 -7.82 9.98 22.89
C GLY A 158 -7.09 10.85 21.86
N SER A 159 -6.57 10.28 20.79
CA SER A 159 -6.01 11.03 19.67
C SER A 159 -7.10 11.70 18.83
N HIS A 160 -6.70 12.71 18.07
CA HIS A 160 -7.55 13.37 17.08
C HIS A 160 -6.85 13.46 15.72
N LYS A 161 -7.63 13.60 14.67
CA LYS A 161 -7.13 13.77 13.30
C LYS A 161 -6.50 15.16 13.15
N LEU A 162 -5.34 15.22 12.52
CA LEU A 162 -4.67 16.45 12.13
C LEU A 162 -4.85 16.63 10.63
N TYR A 163 -5.70 17.56 10.25
CA TYR A 163 -6.01 17.82 8.85
C TYR A 163 -4.98 18.74 8.19
N SER A 164 -4.84 18.58 6.89
CA SER A 164 -4.05 19.47 6.04
C SER A 164 -4.61 20.89 6.04
N THR A 165 -3.78 21.84 5.61
CA THR A 165 -4.18 23.23 5.39
C THR A 165 -4.00 23.60 3.94
N LYS A 166 -4.66 24.66 3.47
CA LYS A 166 -4.58 25.12 2.08
C LYS A 166 -3.20 25.62 1.69
N GLU A 167 -2.47 26.20 2.65
CA GLU A 167 -1.25 26.96 2.36
C GLU A 167 0.03 26.18 2.67
N ASN A 168 0.02 25.29 3.68
CA ASN A 168 1.25 24.76 4.28
C ASN A 168 1.34 23.22 4.34
N SER A 169 0.45 22.51 3.66
CA SER A 169 0.43 21.04 3.71
C SER A 169 0.78 20.43 2.36
N PHE A 170 2.07 20.48 2.01
CA PHE A 170 2.60 19.87 0.79
C PHE A 170 3.01 18.41 1.05
N TRP A 171 2.11 17.63 1.64
CA TRP A 171 2.32 16.22 1.94
C TRP A 171 1.97 15.33 0.76
N CYS A 172 2.64 14.19 0.62
CA CYS A 172 2.27 13.16 -0.35
C CYS A 172 0.81 12.71 -0.17
N CYS A 173 0.34 12.60 1.08
CA CYS A 173 -1.01 12.18 1.40
C CYS A 173 -2.10 13.18 0.96
N VAL A 174 -1.79 14.44 0.77
CA VAL A 174 -2.71 15.41 0.14
C VAL A 174 -2.97 15.01 -1.31
N GLY A 175 -1.92 14.68 -2.07
CA GLY A 175 -2.05 14.18 -3.44
C GLY A 175 -2.87 12.89 -3.49
N SER A 176 -2.55 11.90 -2.65
CA SER A 176 -3.30 10.63 -2.58
C SER A 176 -4.77 10.80 -2.19
N GLY A 177 -5.09 11.83 -1.40
CA GLY A 177 -6.47 12.12 -1.02
C GLY A 177 -7.31 12.76 -2.13
N PHE A 178 -6.65 13.36 -3.12
CA PHE A 178 -7.33 13.96 -4.28
C PHE A 178 -7.49 12.99 -5.47
N GLU A 179 -6.69 11.94 -5.57
CA GLU A 179 -6.81 10.89 -6.60
C GLU A 179 -7.90 9.88 -6.29
#